data_3975b319e435a81b73c60002494aec23
#
_entry.id   3975b319e435a81b73c60002494aec23
#
_cell.length_a   1.000
_cell.length_b   1.000
_cell.length_c   1.000
_cell.angle_alpha   90.00
_cell.angle_beta   90.00
_cell.angle_gamma   90.00
#
_symmetry.space_group_name_H-M   'P 1'
#
loop_
_entity.id
_entity.type
_entity.pdbx_description
1 polymer ?
#
loop_
_entity_poly.entity_id
_entity_poly.type
_entity_poly.pdbx_seq_one_letter_code
_entity_poly.pdbx_strand_id
1 'polypeptide(L)'
;MRYYLLSILLSVLLVACGRNDGPVYPKEFIGNWVGVEKTNIGMRPTLDVTDSTVAFDPGTGDTCKWFNSYHFVNDSLFLVYDENDTNRCKVMELHDSILTIKGLLWYEDKEVSFVRQKKGYSRL
;
A
#
# COMPACT_ATOMS: atom_id res chain seq x y z
N MET A 1 -0.15 47.13 9.06
CA MET A 1 -0.89 46.01 9.65
C MET A 1 -1.47 45.06 8.64
N ARG A 2 -2.15 45.53 7.62
CA ARG A 2 -2.70 44.63 6.59
C ARG A 2 -1.63 43.82 5.85
N TYR A 3 -0.48 44.39 5.67
CA TYR A 3 0.61 43.75 4.91
C TYR A 3 1.21 42.55 5.65
N TYR A 4 1.21 42.59 6.95
CA TYR A 4 1.74 41.48 7.76
C TYR A 4 0.85 40.25 7.66
N LEU A 5 -0.45 40.46 7.68
CA LEU A 5 -1.40 39.34 7.55
C LEU A 5 -1.28 38.63 6.20
N LEU A 6 -1.11 39.42 5.12
CA LEU A 6 -0.92 38.87 3.79
C LEU A 6 0.37 38.06 3.69
N SER A 7 1.45 38.56 4.28
CA SER A 7 2.72 37.87 4.28
C SER A 7 2.66 36.53 5.02
N ILE A 8 1.98 36.51 6.15
CA ILE A 8 1.82 35.30 6.94
C ILE A 8 0.99 34.26 6.18
N LEU A 9 -0.10 34.68 5.56
CA LEU A 9 -0.94 33.80 4.74
C LEU A 9 -0.16 33.19 3.59
N LEU A 10 0.62 34.01 2.91
CA LEU A 10 1.43 33.55 1.79
C LEU A 10 2.48 32.51 2.23
N SER A 11 3.11 32.74 3.36
CA SER A 11 4.09 31.81 3.92
C SER A 11 3.45 30.46 4.24
N VAL A 12 2.26 30.46 4.82
CA VAL A 12 1.53 29.22 5.13
C VAL A 12 1.20 28.46 3.87
N LEU A 13 0.74 29.13 2.82
CA LEU A 13 0.44 28.50 1.55
C LEU A 13 1.66 27.88 0.90
N LEU A 14 2.80 28.54 0.94
CA LEU A 14 4.06 28.01 0.41
C LEU A 14 4.50 26.75 1.13
N VAL A 15 4.38 26.72 2.45
CA VAL A 15 4.72 25.54 3.24
C VAL A 15 3.80 24.37 2.91
N ALA A 16 2.50 24.63 2.74
CA ALA A 16 1.54 23.59 2.38
C ALA A 16 1.83 23.01 0.99
N CYS A 17 2.18 23.84 0.02
CA CYS A 17 2.53 23.40 -1.32
C CYS A 17 3.82 22.58 -1.34
N GLY A 18 4.82 22.96 -0.55
CA GLY A 18 6.10 22.27 -0.49
C GLY A 18 6.04 20.86 0.06
N ARG A 19 4.94 20.47 0.68
CA ARG A 19 4.77 19.13 1.22
C ARG A 19 4.30 18.08 0.21
N ASN A 20 3.85 18.52 -0.94
CA ASN A 20 3.26 17.65 -1.95
C ASN A 20 4.21 17.37 -3.10
N ASP A 21 5.50 17.47 -2.87
CA ASP A 21 6.51 17.22 -3.88
C ASP A 21 6.79 15.73 -4.03
N GLY A 22 6.17 15.11 -5.00
CA GLY A 22 6.42 13.74 -5.39
C GLY A 22 5.61 12.70 -4.60
N PRO A 23 5.75 11.43 -4.99
CA PRO A 23 5.02 10.32 -4.36
C PRO A 23 5.55 10.06 -2.95
N VAL A 24 4.63 9.94 -1.99
CA VAL A 24 4.96 9.58 -0.61
C VAL A 24 4.46 8.17 -0.38
N TYR A 25 5.35 7.31 0.06
CA TYR A 25 4.99 5.95 0.44
C TYR A 25 4.77 5.92 1.94
N PRO A 26 3.58 5.54 2.42
CA PRO A 26 3.39 5.36 3.85
C PRO A 26 4.35 4.29 4.37
N LYS A 27 5.13 4.64 5.38
CA LYS A 27 6.07 3.70 6.00
C LYS A 27 5.35 2.48 6.55
N GLU A 28 4.11 2.66 6.95
CA GLU A 28 3.26 1.61 7.47
C GLU A 28 2.98 0.50 6.45
N PHE A 29 3.12 0.79 5.15
CA PHE A 29 2.90 -0.21 4.12
C PHE A 29 4.07 -1.19 3.99
N ILE A 30 5.28 -0.74 4.30
CA ILE A 30 6.49 -1.59 4.19
C ILE A 30 6.45 -2.68 5.24
N GLY A 31 6.68 -3.92 4.80
CA GLY A 31 6.73 -5.06 5.69
C GLY A 31 6.17 -6.32 5.06
N ASN A 32 6.04 -7.35 5.87
CA ASN A 32 5.48 -8.62 5.44
C ASN A 32 4.06 -8.74 5.96
N TRP A 33 3.12 -8.95 5.06
CA TRP A 33 1.70 -9.00 5.38
C TRP A 33 1.14 -10.37 5.05
N VAL A 34 0.32 -10.90 5.95
CA VAL A 34 -0.31 -12.23 5.81
C VAL A 34 -1.82 -12.05 5.87
N GLY A 35 -2.53 -12.63 4.89
CA GLY A 35 -3.97 -12.55 4.82
C GLY A 35 -4.65 -13.16 6.03
N VAL A 36 -5.74 -12.55 6.44
CA VAL A 36 -6.54 -13.02 7.58
C VAL A 36 -7.26 -14.33 7.24
N GLU A 37 -7.72 -14.46 5.99
CA GLU A 37 -8.45 -15.64 5.54
C GLU A 37 -7.55 -16.59 4.74
N LYS A 38 -7.78 -17.88 4.89
CA LYS A 38 -7.12 -18.90 4.10
C LYS A 38 -7.84 -19.15 2.79
N THR A 39 -7.08 -19.55 1.78
CA THR A 39 -7.64 -20.00 0.50
C THR A 39 -8.20 -21.43 0.63
N ASN A 40 -8.79 -21.92 -0.46
CA ASN A 40 -9.34 -23.29 -0.51
C ASN A 40 -8.28 -24.38 -0.24
N ILE A 41 -7.02 -24.10 -0.51
CA ILE A 41 -5.94 -25.05 -0.24
C ILE A 41 -5.33 -24.87 1.15
N GLY A 42 -5.91 -24.02 1.98
CA GLY A 42 -5.49 -23.83 3.36
C GLY A 42 -4.33 -22.87 3.56
N MET A 43 -3.92 -22.15 2.53
CA MET A 43 -2.82 -21.20 2.61
C MET A 43 -3.34 -19.77 2.65
N ARG A 44 -2.59 -18.88 3.26
CA ARG A 44 -2.96 -17.47 3.35
C ARG A 44 -2.26 -16.66 2.26
N PRO A 45 -2.93 -15.67 1.67
CA PRO A 45 -2.25 -14.76 0.75
C PRO A 45 -1.21 -13.95 1.51
N THR A 46 -0.16 -13.52 0.83
CA THR A 46 0.90 -12.70 1.42
C THR A 46 1.28 -11.54 0.51
N LEU A 47 1.70 -10.45 1.14
CA LEU A 47 2.32 -9.33 0.47
C LEU A 47 3.64 -9.05 1.16
N ASP A 48 4.73 -9.13 0.42
CA ASP A 48 6.04 -8.75 0.93
C ASP A 48 6.40 -7.39 0.30
N VAL A 49 6.37 -6.35 1.11
CA VAL A 49 6.51 -4.97 0.64
C VAL A 49 7.84 -4.41 1.11
N THR A 50 8.64 -3.97 0.15
CA THR A 50 9.87 -3.24 0.43
C THR A 50 9.62 -1.73 0.20
N ASP A 51 10.66 -0.94 0.23
CA ASP A 51 10.55 0.48 -0.09
C ASP A 51 10.24 0.75 -1.57
N SER A 52 10.42 -0.24 -2.44
CA SER A 52 10.23 -0.05 -3.88
C SER A 52 9.42 -1.14 -4.57
N THR A 53 9.31 -2.34 -3.99
CA THR A 53 8.69 -3.48 -4.65
C THR A 53 7.62 -4.14 -3.79
N VAL A 54 6.73 -4.89 -4.45
CA VAL A 54 5.73 -5.72 -3.77
C VAL A 54 5.73 -7.10 -4.40
N ALA A 55 5.91 -8.13 -3.58
CA ALA A 55 5.77 -9.52 -4.00
C ALA A 55 4.43 -10.05 -3.50
N PHE A 56 3.60 -10.54 -4.39
CA PHE A 56 2.26 -10.99 -4.08
C PHE A 56 2.09 -12.49 -4.32
N ASP A 57 1.64 -13.18 -3.28
CA ASP A 57 1.18 -14.56 -3.36
C ASP A 57 -0.31 -14.59 -3.00
N PRO A 58 -1.19 -15.00 -3.92
CA PRO A 58 -2.63 -15.05 -3.64
C PRO A 58 -3.06 -16.23 -2.76
N GLY A 59 -2.11 -16.97 -2.18
CA GLY A 59 -2.39 -18.11 -1.32
C GLY A 59 -2.08 -19.43 -1.98
N THR A 60 -1.08 -19.47 -2.86
CA THR A 60 -0.62 -20.68 -3.53
C THR A 60 0.64 -21.30 -2.90
N GLY A 61 1.28 -20.54 -2.01
CA GLY A 61 2.55 -20.91 -1.41
C GLY A 61 3.76 -20.31 -2.10
N ASP A 62 3.59 -19.78 -3.30
CA ASP A 62 4.65 -19.16 -4.09
C ASP A 62 4.24 -17.77 -4.55
N THR A 63 5.22 -16.90 -4.70
CA THR A 63 4.98 -15.58 -5.26
C THR A 63 4.55 -15.70 -6.72
N CYS A 64 3.35 -15.21 -7.03
CA CYS A 64 2.80 -15.27 -8.37
C CYS A 64 3.02 -13.97 -9.15
N LYS A 65 3.21 -12.85 -8.46
CA LYS A 65 3.39 -11.55 -9.11
C LYS A 65 4.39 -10.69 -8.34
N TRP A 66 5.38 -10.18 -9.05
CA TRP A 66 6.32 -9.20 -8.55
C TRP A 66 6.00 -7.84 -9.16
N PHE A 67 5.63 -6.89 -8.32
CA PHE A 67 5.44 -5.51 -8.80
C PHE A 67 6.74 -4.76 -8.62
N ASN A 68 7.22 -4.18 -9.70
CA ASN A 68 8.52 -3.50 -9.75
C ASN A 68 8.52 -2.16 -9.03
N SER A 69 7.36 -1.56 -8.89
CA SER A 69 7.20 -0.29 -8.17
C SER A 69 5.77 -0.15 -7.69
N TYR A 70 5.55 0.81 -6.80
CA TYR A 70 4.21 1.15 -6.33
C TYR A 70 4.19 2.61 -5.90
N HIS A 71 3.01 3.19 -5.92
CA HIS A 71 2.81 4.54 -5.40
C HIS A 71 1.38 4.72 -4.92
N PHE A 72 1.20 5.72 -4.06
CA PHE A 72 -0.11 6.09 -3.54
C PHE A 72 -0.55 7.42 -4.12
N VAL A 73 -1.84 7.52 -4.44
CA VAL A 73 -2.50 8.79 -4.72
C VAL A 73 -3.74 8.80 -3.82
N ASN A 74 -3.68 9.56 -2.74
CA ASN A 74 -4.69 9.54 -1.68
C ASN A 74 -4.85 8.11 -1.12
N ASP A 75 -6.03 7.52 -1.22
CA ASP A 75 -6.28 6.15 -0.75
C ASP A 75 -6.13 5.10 -1.86
N SER A 76 -5.71 5.51 -3.06
CA SER A 76 -5.46 4.58 -4.15
C SER A 76 -4.01 4.12 -4.12
N LEU A 77 -3.82 2.82 -4.26
CA LEU A 77 -2.51 2.17 -4.35
C LEU A 77 -2.35 1.62 -5.75
N PHE A 78 -1.30 2.05 -6.42
CA PHE A 78 -0.96 1.56 -7.76
C PHE A 78 0.21 0.60 -7.65
N LEU A 79 -0.03 -0.66 -7.97
CA LEU A 79 0.99 -1.70 -8.01
C LEU A 79 1.41 -1.87 -9.48
N VAL A 80 2.64 -1.52 -9.80
CA VAL A 80 3.11 -1.44 -11.17
C VAL A 80 4.02 -2.62 -11.49
N TYR A 81 3.56 -3.48 -12.40
CA TYR A 81 4.36 -4.58 -12.92
C TYR A 81 5.26 -4.09 -14.05
N ASP A 82 4.68 -3.43 -15.05
CA ASP A 82 5.41 -2.75 -16.13
C ASP A 82 4.58 -1.58 -16.66
N GLU A 83 5.05 -0.92 -17.73
CA GLU A 83 4.37 0.26 -18.30
C GLU A 83 2.93 0.01 -18.72
N ASN A 84 2.59 -1.24 -19.05
CA ASN A 84 1.27 -1.61 -19.56
C ASN A 84 0.46 -2.44 -18.56
N ASP A 85 1.00 -2.71 -17.39
CA ASP A 85 0.35 -3.57 -16.41
C ASP A 85 0.46 -2.94 -15.02
N THR A 86 -0.64 -2.35 -14.58
CA THR A 86 -0.76 -1.71 -13.27
C THR A 86 -2.04 -2.18 -12.61
N ASN A 87 -1.91 -2.64 -11.37
CA ASN A 87 -3.06 -3.01 -10.55
C ASN A 87 -3.42 -1.84 -9.64
N ARG A 88 -4.55 -1.23 -9.87
CA ARG A 88 -5.06 -0.14 -9.04
C ARG A 88 -5.93 -0.70 -7.93
N CYS A 89 -5.55 -0.41 -6.71
CA CYS A 89 -6.28 -0.85 -5.53
C CYS A 89 -6.75 0.35 -4.72
N LYS A 90 -7.74 0.13 -3.88
CA LYS A 90 -8.14 1.11 -2.88
C LYS A 90 -7.72 0.59 -1.51
N VAL A 91 -7.02 1.42 -0.76
CA VAL A 91 -6.64 1.11 0.61
C VAL A 91 -7.78 1.55 1.51
N MET A 92 -8.45 0.58 2.12
CA MET A 92 -9.58 0.82 3.02
C MET A 92 -9.11 1.09 4.43
N GLU A 93 -8.01 0.46 4.83
CA GLU A 93 -7.44 0.61 6.15
C GLU A 93 -5.95 0.30 6.08
N LEU A 94 -5.13 1.14 6.67
CA LEU A 94 -3.69 0.89 6.77
C LEU A 94 -3.18 1.55 8.04
N HIS A 95 -2.70 0.74 8.95
CA HIS A 95 -1.95 1.18 10.10
C HIS A 95 -1.03 0.06 10.57
N ASP A 96 -0.41 0.21 11.71
CA ASP A 96 0.73 -0.58 12.12
C ASP A 96 0.53 -2.10 12.04
N SER A 97 -0.67 -2.58 12.29
CA SER A 97 -0.95 -4.01 12.36
C SER A 97 -1.91 -4.54 11.31
N ILE A 98 -2.65 -3.67 10.63
CA ILE A 98 -3.71 -4.09 9.70
C ILE A 98 -3.63 -3.33 8.39
N LEU A 99 -3.82 -4.07 7.30
CA LEU A 99 -3.95 -3.56 5.94
C LEU A 99 -5.17 -4.19 5.29
N THR A 100 -6.12 -3.38 4.84
CA THR A 100 -7.27 -3.85 4.08
C THR A 100 -7.28 -3.18 2.72
N ILE A 101 -7.29 -3.99 1.67
CA ILE A 101 -7.22 -3.55 0.28
C ILE A 101 -8.41 -4.07 -0.49
N LYS A 102 -8.96 -3.23 -1.35
CA LYS A 102 -10.02 -3.59 -2.30
C LYS A 102 -9.48 -3.46 -3.72
N GLY A 103 -9.79 -4.41 -4.57
CA GLY A 103 -9.35 -4.38 -5.96
C GLY A 103 -7.98 -5.00 -6.21
N LEU A 104 -7.47 -5.77 -5.27
CA LEU A 104 -6.21 -6.48 -5.43
C LEU A 104 -6.36 -7.57 -6.50
N LEU A 105 -5.32 -7.75 -7.29
CA LEU A 105 -5.25 -8.78 -8.33
C LEU A 105 -5.74 -10.14 -7.82
N TRP A 106 -6.59 -10.82 -8.56
CA TRP A 106 -7.25 -12.10 -8.27
C TRP A 106 -8.46 -11.98 -7.33
N TYR A 107 -8.62 -10.85 -6.64
CA TYR A 107 -9.72 -10.64 -5.69
C TYR A 107 -10.80 -9.70 -6.20
N GLU A 108 -10.59 -9.08 -7.37
CA GLU A 108 -11.54 -8.16 -7.99
C GLU A 108 -11.99 -7.06 -7.01
N ASP A 109 -13.30 -6.91 -6.82
CA ASP A 109 -13.85 -5.89 -5.92
C ASP A 109 -13.95 -6.34 -4.47
N LYS A 110 -13.43 -7.52 -4.15
CA LYS A 110 -13.45 -8.03 -2.78
C LYS A 110 -12.42 -7.32 -1.92
N GLU A 111 -12.79 -7.02 -0.69
CA GLU A 111 -11.86 -6.53 0.30
C GLU A 111 -11.07 -7.70 0.88
N VAL A 112 -9.76 -7.53 0.95
CA VAL A 112 -8.85 -8.51 1.55
C VAL A 112 -8.10 -7.84 2.67
N SER A 113 -8.13 -8.44 3.86
CA SER A 113 -7.43 -7.94 5.03
C SER A 113 -6.19 -8.75 5.31
N PHE A 114 -5.15 -8.05 5.69
CA PHE A 114 -3.85 -8.62 6.04
C PHE A 114 -3.44 -8.12 7.41
N VAL A 115 -2.70 -8.95 8.12
CA VAL A 115 -2.04 -8.56 9.36
C VAL A 115 -0.54 -8.57 9.15
N ARG A 116 0.15 -7.69 9.86
CA ARG A 116 1.61 -7.61 9.77
C ARG A 116 2.22 -8.86 10.39
N GLN A 117 3.07 -9.52 9.62
CA GLN A 117 3.79 -10.70 10.07
C GLN A 117 4.92 -10.27 10.99
N LYS A 118 4.95 -10.85 12.17
CA LYS A 118 6.05 -10.64 13.10
C LYS A 118 7.20 -11.58 12.77
N LYS A 119 8.42 -11.19 13.16
CA LYS A 119 9.61 -12.01 12.96
C LYS A 119 9.40 -13.38 13.58
N GLY A 120 9.67 -14.43 12.81
CA GLY A 120 9.51 -15.81 13.26
C GLY A 120 8.12 -16.40 13.08
N TYR A 121 7.18 -15.63 12.55
CA TYR A 121 5.83 -16.12 12.28
C TYR A 121 5.80 -17.04 11.07
N SER A 122 5.05 -18.16 11.17
CA SER A 122 4.88 -19.10 10.07
C SER A 122 3.72 -18.68 9.16
N ARG A 123 3.91 -18.83 7.85
CA ARG A 123 2.87 -18.57 6.86
C ARG A 123 1.78 -19.64 6.81
N LEU A 124 2.11 -20.81 7.30
CA LEU A 124 1.23 -21.97 7.23
C LEU A 124 0.28 -22.07 8.42
#